data_3aee1cc5568a9ea280dd41c9eece6de6
#
_entry.id   3aee1cc5568a9ea280dd41c9eece6de6
#
_cell.length_a   1.000
_cell.length_b   1.000
_cell.length_c   1.000
_cell.angle_alpha   90.00
_cell.angle_beta   90.00
_cell.angle_gamma   90.00
#
_symmetry.space_group_name_H-M   'P 1'
#
loop_
_entity.id
_entity.type
_entity.pdbx_description
1 polymer ?
#
loop_
_entity_poly.entity_id
_entity_poly.type
_entity_poly.pdbx_seq_one_letter_code
_entity_poly.pdbx_strand_id
1 'polypeptide(L)'
;MGPDHNTARAAWRLAKAYWTSEEKWSAWGLLIAALALNLGNVYVSVRINEWNRSFYNALAGFDSEMLFTELGYFCVLVVFAISMSAYGLYLSQMLQIRWRRWLTGRYLEDWLHDGAYYQLELTNKTDNPDQRIAEDLQLFTAYALSLSIGLISSFVSLVSFLVVLWGLSGPADVALGRWTTLHIPGYLVWAALLYAGIGTFLTVKIGRPLVRLNYARQRFEADLRFSLVRFRENAESVALYGGEPAELRLFKERFGNVFENFCQLMRRQRCLNCFTLGYAQVAMIFPVIVLAPRYFLKQIGLGGLMQTVNAFSFVQNALSFIINAYPDIAAWQAVTQRLEGFEERLRTIQSIKGAPRQISVRRSSYGVELRKVDIDMPDGTPLLRGVNVAAPDGSALLIVGPSGTGKSTLLRAVAGVWPYGRGQIRLGKERMLFVPQRSYLPLGTLACVLRYPYLWEDKATLPESRIVTVLAQVGLEELTAELEGAQNWSQRLSPGEQQRLAFARVLLLKPMLLFLDEATSALDEESESRLYSLLRAAAWRPTIISVAHRPSVRAFHDQVLDLSAFSPVTQPEVIIPDLFPSPMPPFVASQLPAS
;
A
#
# COMPACT_ATOMS: atom_id res chain seq x y z
N MET A 1 19.86 8.79 -13.77
CA MET A 1 19.32 7.46 -14.09
C MET A 1 17.87 7.70 -14.47
N GLY A 2 17.53 7.47 -15.73
CA GLY A 2 16.14 7.50 -16.18
C GLY A 2 15.37 6.31 -15.59
N PRO A 3 14.06 6.28 -15.68
CA PRO A 3 13.26 5.17 -15.20
C PRO A 3 13.75 3.88 -15.91
N ASP A 4 14.02 2.84 -15.12
CA ASP A 4 14.31 1.53 -15.68
C ASP A 4 13.19 1.16 -16.65
N HIS A 5 13.54 0.70 -17.85
CA HIS A 5 12.57 0.34 -18.89
C HIS A 5 11.45 -0.59 -18.39
N ASN A 6 11.72 -1.39 -17.37
CA ASN A 6 10.76 -2.26 -16.72
C ASN A 6 9.72 -1.48 -15.90
N THR A 7 10.15 -0.49 -15.11
CA THR A 7 9.22 0.32 -14.29
C THR A 7 8.24 1.13 -15.14
N ALA A 8 8.69 1.70 -16.26
CA ALA A 8 7.80 2.43 -17.17
C ALA A 8 6.75 1.52 -17.82
N ARG A 9 7.12 0.29 -18.19
CA ARG A 9 6.19 -0.72 -18.73
C ARG A 9 5.18 -1.17 -17.67
N ALA A 10 5.64 -1.38 -16.43
CA ALA A 10 4.77 -1.74 -15.32
C ALA A 10 3.75 -0.64 -15.03
N ALA A 11 4.21 0.61 -14.91
CA ALA A 11 3.35 1.77 -14.72
C ALA A 11 2.31 1.93 -15.84
N TRP A 12 2.74 1.75 -17.10
CA TRP A 12 1.82 1.79 -18.23
C TRP A 12 0.78 0.68 -18.18
N ARG A 13 1.17 -0.54 -17.80
CA ARG A 13 0.23 -1.66 -17.67
C ARG A 13 -0.82 -1.39 -16.59
N LEU A 14 -0.40 -0.89 -15.42
CA LEU A 14 -1.28 -0.50 -14.32
C LEU A 14 -2.23 0.64 -14.73
N ALA A 15 -1.69 1.66 -15.39
CA ALA A 15 -2.47 2.80 -15.87
C ALA A 15 -3.46 2.37 -16.96
N LYS A 16 -2.99 1.66 -18.00
CA LYS A 16 -3.80 1.25 -19.16
C LYS A 16 -5.10 0.57 -18.75
N ALA A 17 -5.08 -0.23 -17.68
CA ALA A 17 -6.25 -0.97 -17.21
C ALA A 17 -7.44 -0.04 -16.91
N TYR A 18 -7.21 1.12 -16.28
CA TYR A 18 -8.25 2.11 -16.02
C TYR A 18 -8.69 2.84 -17.30
N TRP A 19 -7.72 3.27 -18.15
CA TRP A 19 -8.00 4.02 -19.37
C TRP A 19 -8.72 3.22 -20.46
N THR A 20 -8.82 1.89 -20.30
CA THR A 20 -9.58 0.98 -21.17
C THR A 20 -10.80 0.36 -20.49
N SER A 21 -11.09 0.73 -19.23
CA SER A 21 -12.19 0.23 -18.42
C SER A 21 -13.56 0.78 -18.86
N GLU A 22 -14.60 0.39 -18.15
CA GLU A 22 -15.96 0.90 -18.32
C GLU A 22 -16.06 2.42 -18.12
N GLU A 23 -15.21 2.99 -17.23
CA GLU A 23 -15.15 4.41 -16.94
C GLU A 23 -14.31 5.24 -17.95
N LYS A 24 -13.79 4.63 -19.03
CA LYS A 24 -12.87 5.26 -20.01
C LYS A 24 -13.31 6.63 -20.52
N TRP A 25 -14.57 6.78 -20.89
CA TRP A 25 -15.08 8.05 -21.45
C TRP A 25 -15.09 9.18 -20.42
N SER A 26 -15.48 8.87 -19.19
CA SER A 26 -15.42 9.83 -18.08
C SER A 26 -13.98 10.20 -17.72
N ALA A 27 -13.08 9.21 -17.71
CA ALA A 27 -11.66 9.41 -17.43
C ALA A 27 -10.99 10.31 -18.47
N TRP A 28 -11.17 10.02 -19.76
CA TRP A 28 -10.64 10.85 -20.84
C TRP A 28 -11.26 12.25 -20.86
N GLY A 29 -12.57 12.37 -20.63
CA GLY A 29 -13.23 13.66 -20.54
C GLY A 29 -12.67 14.55 -19.42
N LEU A 30 -12.48 13.99 -18.23
CA LEU A 30 -11.88 14.71 -17.10
C LEU A 30 -10.41 15.08 -17.36
N LEU A 31 -9.63 14.19 -17.95
CA LEU A 31 -8.23 14.46 -18.29
C LEU A 31 -8.11 15.59 -19.32
N ILE A 32 -8.88 15.54 -20.39
CA ILE A 32 -8.87 16.56 -21.44
C ILE A 32 -9.31 17.91 -20.87
N ALA A 33 -10.37 17.93 -20.06
CA ALA A 33 -10.83 19.15 -19.42
C ALA A 33 -9.80 19.74 -18.43
N ALA A 34 -9.18 18.90 -17.60
CA ALA A 34 -8.12 19.34 -16.69
C ALA A 34 -6.90 19.86 -17.45
N LEU A 35 -6.47 19.17 -18.52
CA LEU A 35 -5.38 19.63 -19.40
C LEU A 35 -5.74 20.95 -20.09
N ALA A 36 -6.95 21.08 -20.65
CA ALA A 36 -7.39 22.30 -21.31
C ALA A 36 -7.35 23.52 -20.36
N LEU A 37 -7.79 23.35 -19.10
CA LEU A 37 -7.71 24.40 -18.09
C LEU A 37 -6.26 24.74 -17.70
N ASN A 38 -5.39 23.73 -17.55
CA ASN A 38 -3.99 23.96 -17.25
C ASN A 38 -3.26 24.67 -18.42
N LEU A 39 -3.52 24.27 -19.65
CA LEU A 39 -2.96 24.92 -20.84
C LEU A 39 -3.55 26.31 -21.05
N GLY A 40 -4.85 26.50 -20.75
CA GLY A 40 -5.47 27.81 -20.72
C GLY A 40 -4.81 28.76 -19.72
N ASN A 41 -4.41 28.24 -18.55
CA ASN A 41 -3.66 29.03 -17.56
C ASN A 41 -2.26 29.44 -18.08
N VAL A 42 -1.58 28.57 -18.85
CA VAL A 42 -0.34 28.95 -19.55
C VAL A 42 -0.60 30.08 -20.56
N TYR A 43 -1.67 29.98 -21.35
CA TYR A 43 -2.04 31.05 -22.29
C TYR A 43 -2.32 32.37 -21.55
N VAL A 44 -3.09 32.35 -20.44
CA VAL A 44 -3.31 33.57 -19.63
C VAL A 44 -2.00 34.12 -19.09
N SER A 45 -1.05 33.25 -18.69
CA SER A 45 0.28 33.68 -18.23
C SER A 45 1.06 34.41 -19.34
N VAL A 46 0.95 33.97 -20.59
CA VAL A 46 1.54 34.69 -21.76
C VAL A 46 0.87 36.04 -21.94
N ARG A 47 -0.47 36.14 -21.81
CA ARG A 47 -1.19 37.41 -21.91
C ARG A 47 -0.84 38.37 -20.77
N ILE A 48 -0.66 37.86 -19.56
CA ILE A 48 -0.17 38.67 -18.42
C ILE A 48 1.24 39.18 -18.69
N ASN A 49 2.10 38.38 -19.32
CA ASN A 49 3.44 38.80 -19.71
C ASN A 49 3.41 39.92 -20.76
N GLU A 50 2.49 39.87 -21.73
CA GLU A 50 2.28 40.98 -22.70
C GLU A 50 1.71 42.21 -22.01
N TRP A 51 0.73 42.02 -21.12
CA TRP A 51 0.15 43.11 -20.31
C TRP A 51 1.25 43.84 -19.48
N ASN A 52 2.19 43.14 -18.89
CA ASN A 52 3.30 43.76 -18.18
C ASN A 52 4.01 44.82 -19.02
N ARG A 53 4.20 44.57 -20.33
CA ARG A 53 4.82 45.54 -21.23
C ARG A 53 4.01 46.80 -21.35
N SER A 54 2.69 46.69 -21.62
CA SER A 54 1.77 47.84 -21.77
C SER A 54 1.70 48.63 -20.47
N PHE A 55 1.52 47.95 -19.35
CA PHE A 55 1.39 48.56 -18.03
C PHE A 55 2.65 49.37 -17.63
N TYR A 56 3.83 48.81 -17.74
CA TYR A 56 5.05 49.51 -17.39
C TYR A 56 5.42 50.63 -18.40
N ASN A 57 4.96 50.53 -19.64
CA ASN A 57 5.14 51.63 -20.61
C ASN A 57 4.17 52.78 -20.31
N ALA A 58 2.94 52.53 -19.94
CA ALA A 58 1.99 53.54 -19.48
C ALA A 58 2.51 54.26 -18.22
N LEU A 59 3.05 53.51 -17.28
CA LEU A 59 3.64 54.05 -16.04
C LEU A 59 4.85 54.94 -16.35
N ALA A 60 5.77 54.50 -17.22
CA ALA A 60 6.94 55.24 -17.62
C ALA A 60 6.58 56.49 -18.47
N GLY A 61 5.48 56.45 -19.21
CA GLY A 61 4.94 57.57 -20.00
C GLY A 61 4.05 58.55 -19.20
N PHE A 62 3.81 58.28 -17.91
CA PHE A 62 2.89 59.05 -17.06
C PHE A 62 1.45 59.16 -17.62
N ASP A 63 1.03 58.14 -18.40
CA ASP A 63 -0.30 58.05 -18.98
C ASP A 63 -1.29 57.41 -18.00
N SER A 64 -2.03 58.26 -17.29
CA SER A 64 -2.99 57.80 -16.26
C SER A 64 -4.20 57.10 -16.86
N GLU A 65 -4.69 57.51 -18.03
CA GLU A 65 -5.86 56.92 -18.66
C GLU A 65 -5.59 55.50 -19.14
N MET A 66 -4.45 55.32 -19.83
CA MET A 66 -3.99 53.99 -20.24
C MET A 66 -3.69 53.09 -19.03
N LEU A 67 -3.15 53.64 -17.94
CA LEU A 67 -2.83 52.87 -16.72
C LEU A 67 -4.10 52.25 -16.11
N PHE A 68 -5.20 53.03 -15.96
CA PHE A 68 -6.44 52.50 -15.40
C PHE A 68 -7.10 51.47 -16.34
N THR A 69 -7.01 51.66 -17.64
CA THR A 69 -7.51 50.71 -18.63
C THR A 69 -6.76 49.37 -18.51
N GLU A 70 -5.43 49.41 -18.44
CA GLU A 70 -4.58 48.21 -18.25
C GLU A 70 -4.86 47.53 -16.90
N LEU A 71 -5.14 48.30 -15.84
CA LEU A 71 -5.50 47.72 -14.53
C LEU A 71 -6.82 46.95 -14.60
N GLY A 72 -7.82 47.49 -15.31
CA GLY A 72 -9.09 46.80 -15.57
C GLY A 72 -8.87 45.48 -16.34
N TYR A 73 -8.06 45.53 -17.40
CA TYR A 73 -7.70 44.32 -18.17
C TYR A 73 -7.00 43.26 -17.31
N PHE A 74 -6.09 43.68 -16.43
CA PHE A 74 -5.41 42.78 -15.49
C PHE A 74 -6.39 42.07 -14.56
N CYS A 75 -7.35 42.80 -13.98
CA CYS A 75 -8.39 42.19 -13.13
C CYS A 75 -9.13 41.07 -13.85
N VAL A 76 -9.46 41.28 -15.12
CA VAL A 76 -10.12 40.25 -15.94
C VAL A 76 -9.21 39.02 -16.12
N LEU A 77 -7.93 39.23 -16.52
CA LEU A 77 -6.97 38.15 -16.71
C LEU A 77 -6.76 37.34 -15.41
N VAL A 78 -6.68 38.02 -14.26
CA VAL A 78 -6.48 37.35 -12.95
C VAL A 78 -7.71 36.53 -12.57
N VAL A 79 -8.93 37.02 -12.80
CA VAL A 79 -10.15 36.23 -12.55
C VAL A 79 -10.16 34.95 -13.40
N PHE A 80 -9.78 35.04 -14.68
CA PHE A 80 -9.67 33.88 -15.54
C PHE A 80 -8.55 32.92 -15.05
N ALA A 81 -7.38 33.43 -14.69
CA ALA A 81 -6.27 32.62 -14.19
C ALA A 81 -6.65 31.85 -12.91
N ILE A 82 -7.26 32.55 -11.94
CA ILE A 82 -7.73 31.93 -10.69
C ILE A 82 -8.78 30.86 -10.98
N SER A 83 -9.78 31.18 -11.82
CA SER A 83 -10.84 30.24 -12.17
C SER A 83 -10.29 29.00 -12.85
N MET A 84 -9.42 29.15 -13.88
CA MET A 84 -8.80 28.02 -14.58
C MET A 84 -7.93 27.18 -13.65
N SER A 85 -7.16 27.81 -12.76
CA SER A 85 -6.33 27.10 -11.78
C SER A 85 -7.18 26.31 -10.78
N ALA A 86 -8.21 26.92 -10.20
CA ALA A 86 -9.09 26.29 -9.21
C ALA A 86 -9.88 25.12 -9.80
N TYR A 87 -10.52 25.31 -10.97
CA TYR A 87 -11.25 24.24 -11.63
C TYR A 87 -10.32 23.17 -12.21
N GLY A 88 -9.14 23.52 -12.70
CA GLY A 88 -8.11 22.58 -13.16
C GLY A 88 -7.66 21.65 -12.03
N LEU A 89 -7.42 22.20 -10.84
CA LEU A 89 -7.09 21.41 -9.64
C LEU A 89 -8.26 20.51 -9.25
N TYR A 90 -9.49 21.04 -9.19
CA TYR A 90 -10.68 20.26 -8.85
C TYR A 90 -10.89 19.07 -9.79
N LEU A 91 -10.80 19.28 -11.11
CA LEU A 91 -10.96 18.19 -12.09
C LEU A 91 -9.85 17.15 -11.99
N SER A 92 -8.62 17.57 -11.73
CA SER A 92 -7.50 16.67 -11.50
C SER A 92 -7.70 15.80 -10.25
N GLN A 93 -8.17 16.38 -9.15
CA GLN A 93 -8.51 15.65 -7.91
C GLN A 93 -9.71 14.71 -8.11
N MET A 94 -10.72 15.13 -8.87
CA MET A 94 -11.86 14.29 -9.23
C MET A 94 -11.43 13.08 -10.06
N LEU A 95 -10.55 13.28 -11.02
CA LEU A 95 -9.98 12.18 -11.82
C LEU A 95 -9.16 11.23 -10.95
N GLN A 96 -8.33 11.77 -10.06
CA GLN A 96 -7.50 11.00 -9.13
C GLN A 96 -8.35 10.08 -8.25
N ILE A 97 -9.40 10.60 -7.62
CA ILE A 97 -10.23 9.80 -6.70
C ILE A 97 -11.04 8.73 -7.43
N ARG A 98 -11.53 9.01 -8.65
CA ARG A 98 -12.22 8.02 -9.48
C ARG A 98 -11.27 6.90 -9.90
N TRP A 99 -10.09 7.25 -10.38
CA TRP A 99 -9.06 6.27 -10.75
C TRP A 99 -8.66 5.40 -9.55
N ARG A 100 -8.42 6.03 -8.39
CA ARG A 100 -8.14 5.31 -7.14
C ARG A 100 -9.29 4.36 -6.76
N ARG A 101 -10.55 4.82 -6.83
CA ARG A 101 -11.72 3.99 -6.51
C ARG A 101 -11.75 2.73 -7.37
N TRP A 102 -11.56 2.88 -8.67
CA TRP A 102 -11.57 1.77 -9.61
C TRP A 102 -10.43 0.77 -9.34
N LEU A 103 -9.20 1.26 -9.15
CA LEU A 103 -8.05 0.42 -8.81
C LEU A 103 -8.26 -0.30 -7.49
N THR A 104 -8.71 0.41 -6.45
CA THR A 104 -8.94 -0.18 -5.12
C THR A 104 -9.97 -1.30 -5.18
N GLY A 105 -11.09 -1.11 -5.90
CA GLY A 105 -12.10 -2.14 -6.10
C GLY A 105 -11.50 -3.39 -6.74
N ARG A 106 -10.80 -3.25 -7.84
CA ARG A 106 -10.15 -4.36 -8.55
C ARG A 106 -9.11 -5.09 -7.68
N TYR A 107 -8.24 -4.35 -6.97
CA TYR A 107 -7.23 -4.97 -6.11
C TYR A 107 -7.84 -5.70 -4.92
N LEU A 108 -8.94 -5.19 -4.35
CA LEU A 108 -9.68 -5.89 -3.31
C LEU A 108 -10.32 -7.18 -3.83
N GLU A 109 -10.93 -7.14 -5.01
CA GLU A 109 -11.49 -8.34 -5.66
C GLU A 109 -10.40 -9.38 -5.92
N ASP A 110 -9.29 -9.00 -6.56
CA ASP A 110 -8.16 -9.90 -6.86
C ASP A 110 -7.52 -10.48 -5.59
N TRP A 111 -7.43 -9.71 -4.51
CA TRP A 111 -6.85 -10.12 -3.24
C TRP A 111 -7.75 -11.07 -2.46
N LEU A 112 -9.06 -10.81 -2.45
CA LEU A 112 -10.04 -11.64 -1.74
C LEU A 112 -10.44 -12.89 -2.55
N HIS A 113 -10.29 -12.85 -3.88
CA HIS A 113 -10.68 -13.95 -4.74
C HIS A 113 -9.94 -15.24 -4.38
N ASP A 114 -10.71 -16.32 -4.24
CA ASP A 114 -10.20 -17.67 -3.96
C ASP A 114 -9.24 -17.79 -2.76
N GLY A 115 -9.33 -16.91 -1.77
CA GLY A 115 -8.45 -16.94 -0.60
C GLY A 115 -7.00 -16.61 -0.90
N ALA A 116 -6.72 -15.81 -1.93
CA ALA A 116 -5.37 -15.39 -2.30
C ALA A 116 -4.66 -14.66 -1.14
N TYR A 117 -5.40 -13.90 -0.34
CA TYR A 117 -4.88 -13.23 0.87
C TYR A 117 -4.21 -14.22 1.84
N TYR A 118 -4.80 -15.40 2.03
CA TYR A 118 -4.28 -16.41 2.93
C TYR A 118 -3.00 -17.08 2.35
N GLN A 119 -2.98 -17.32 1.05
CA GLN A 119 -1.81 -17.89 0.38
C GLN A 119 -0.62 -16.91 0.38
N LEU A 120 -0.88 -15.60 0.24
CA LEU A 120 0.14 -14.56 0.37
C LEU A 120 0.78 -14.58 1.75
N GLU A 121 -0.02 -14.72 2.80
CA GLU A 121 0.48 -14.77 4.17
C GLU A 121 1.32 -16.02 4.45
N LEU A 122 0.93 -17.17 3.89
CA LEU A 122 1.68 -18.43 4.02
C LEU A 122 3.05 -18.37 3.34
N THR A 123 3.14 -17.69 2.20
CA THR A 123 4.36 -17.71 1.38
C THR A 123 5.31 -16.57 1.67
N ASN A 124 4.82 -15.45 2.22
CA ASN A 124 5.65 -14.25 2.32
C ASN A 124 5.22 -13.28 3.45
N LYS A 125 5.79 -13.46 4.62
CA LYS A 125 5.52 -12.64 5.82
C LYS A 125 5.95 -11.15 5.72
N THR A 126 6.61 -10.74 4.64
CA THR A 126 7.24 -9.40 4.52
C THR A 126 6.45 -8.39 3.71
N ASP A 127 5.39 -8.77 3.04
CA ASP A 127 4.56 -7.83 2.28
C ASP A 127 3.32 -7.43 3.10
N ASN A 128 3.01 -6.13 3.08
CA ASN A 128 1.84 -5.56 3.75
C ASN A 128 0.77 -5.24 2.68
N PRO A 129 -0.14 -6.18 2.34
CA PRO A 129 -1.17 -5.97 1.30
C PRO A 129 -2.09 -4.80 1.61
N ASP A 130 -2.39 -4.59 2.90
CA ASP A 130 -3.16 -3.47 3.43
C ASP A 130 -2.54 -2.12 3.03
N GLN A 131 -1.23 -1.96 3.19
CA GLN A 131 -0.51 -0.76 2.79
C GLN A 131 -0.49 -0.57 1.27
N ARG A 132 -0.36 -1.68 0.49
CA ARG A 132 -0.41 -1.63 -0.98
C ARG A 132 -1.75 -1.09 -1.47
N ILE A 133 -2.85 -1.59 -0.89
CA ILE A 133 -4.21 -1.21 -1.27
C ILE A 133 -4.59 0.19 -0.74
N ALA A 134 -4.25 0.50 0.51
CA ALA A 134 -4.66 1.75 1.15
C ALA A 134 -3.81 2.96 0.71
N GLU A 135 -2.48 2.82 0.69
CA GLU A 135 -1.54 3.93 0.50
C GLU A 135 -0.92 3.95 -0.90
N ASP A 136 -0.36 2.82 -1.38
CA ASP A 136 0.39 2.80 -2.63
C ASP A 136 -0.48 3.11 -3.85
N LEU A 137 -1.74 2.64 -3.89
CA LEU A 137 -2.67 2.99 -4.98
C LEU A 137 -3.01 4.49 -4.99
N GLN A 138 -3.12 5.10 -3.81
CA GLN A 138 -3.33 6.55 -3.68
C GLN A 138 -2.13 7.32 -4.21
N LEU A 139 -0.92 6.96 -3.77
CA LEU A 139 0.32 7.61 -4.19
C LEU A 139 0.57 7.42 -5.69
N PHE A 140 0.33 6.22 -6.22
CA PHE A 140 0.48 5.92 -7.64
C PHE A 140 -0.37 6.85 -8.51
N THR A 141 -1.67 6.95 -8.20
CA THR A 141 -2.60 7.79 -8.98
C THR A 141 -2.28 9.28 -8.84
N ALA A 142 -1.89 9.73 -7.64
CA ALA A 142 -1.51 11.11 -7.38
C ALA A 142 -0.28 11.51 -8.18
N TYR A 143 0.81 10.76 -8.06
CA TYR A 143 2.05 11.05 -8.78
C TYR A 143 1.91 10.88 -10.30
N ALA A 144 1.20 9.85 -10.77
CA ALA A 144 0.99 9.65 -12.20
C ALA A 144 0.31 10.86 -12.86
N LEU A 145 -0.75 11.41 -12.23
CA LEU A 145 -1.46 12.58 -12.74
C LEU A 145 -0.65 13.87 -12.60
N SER A 146 -0.07 14.12 -11.41
CA SER A 146 0.68 15.35 -11.16
C SER A 146 1.92 15.47 -12.07
N LEU A 147 2.66 14.37 -12.22
CA LEU A 147 3.84 14.33 -13.09
C LEU A 147 3.47 14.48 -14.56
N SER A 148 2.39 13.81 -15.02
CA SER A 148 1.97 13.87 -16.42
C SER A 148 1.43 15.25 -16.79
N ILE A 149 0.52 15.80 -16.00
CA ILE A 149 -0.07 17.14 -16.25
C ILE A 149 1.02 18.21 -16.08
N GLY A 150 1.85 18.11 -15.05
CA GLY A 150 2.94 19.04 -14.79
C GLY A 150 3.99 19.05 -15.91
N LEU A 151 4.36 17.87 -16.43
CA LEU A 151 5.31 17.77 -17.57
C LEU A 151 4.75 18.44 -18.84
N ILE A 152 3.48 18.15 -19.17
CA ILE A 152 2.83 18.74 -20.36
C ILE A 152 2.73 20.26 -20.20
N SER A 153 2.26 20.75 -19.04
CA SER A 153 2.15 22.18 -18.76
C SER A 153 3.50 22.91 -18.79
N SER A 154 4.54 22.29 -18.21
CA SER A 154 5.90 22.85 -18.22
C SER A 154 6.49 22.86 -19.63
N PHE A 155 6.25 21.83 -20.43
CA PHE A 155 6.69 21.78 -21.81
C PHE A 155 6.03 22.87 -22.66
N VAL A 156 4.70 23.02 -22.58
CA VAL A 156 3.96 24.05 -23.30
C VAL A 156 4.36 25.46 -22.83
N SER A 157 4.53 25.66 -21.52
CA SER A 157 5.05 26.92 -20.97
C SER A 157 6.45 27.23 -21.50
N LEU A 158 7.35 26.24 -21.52
CA LEU A 158 8.69 26.41 -22.06
C LEU A 158 8.66 26.88 -23.51
N VAL A 159 7.92 26.16 -24.37
CA VAL A 159 7.82 26.51 -25.80
C VAL A 159 7.23 27.90 -25.98
N SER A 160 6.14 28.22 -25.28
CA SER A 160 5.45 29.52 -25.37
C SER A 160 6.40 30.67 -25.00
N PHE A 161 7.06 30.57 -23.84
CA PHE A 161 7.93 31.62 -23.36
C PHE A 161 9.29 31.69 -24.07
N LEU A 162 9.78 30.58 -24.66
CA LEU A 162 10.92 30.61 -25.58
C LEU A 162 10.60 31.42 -26.85
N VAL A 163 9.40 31.26 -27.41
CA VAL A 163 8.96 32.06 -28.57
C VAL A 163 8.87 33.55 -28.21
N VAL A 164 8.28 33.87 -27.04
CA VAL A 164 8.22 35.24 -26.53
C VAL A 164 9.63 35.80 -26.33
N LEU A 165 10.52 35.07 -25.67
CA LEU A 165 11.87 35.48 -25.36
C LEU A 165 12.73 35.68 -26.63
N TRP A 166 12.53 34.82 -27.64
CA TRP A 166 13.17 34.93 -28.95
C TRP A 166 12.76 36.23 -29.64
N GLY A 167 11.46 36.55 -29.65
CA GLY A 167 10.95 37.81 -30.23
C GLY A 167 11.45 39.07 -29.54
N LEU A 168 11.66 39.01 -28.21
CA LEU A 168 12.15 40.14 -27.41
C LEU A 168 13.68 40.30 -27.45
N SER A 169 14.39 39.23 -27.77
CA SER A 169 15.85 39.16 -27.68
C SER A 169 16.54 40.11 -28.66
N GLY A 170 16.05 40.22 -29.91
CA GLY A 170 16.78 40.91 -30.96
C GLY A 170 18.20 40.32 -31.22
N PRO A 171 18.97 40.84 -32.15
CA PRO A 171 20.36 40.45 -32.36
C PRO A 171 21.27 41.05 -31.30
N ALA A 172 22.23 40.27 -30.80
CA ALA A 172 23.36 40.80 -30.03
C ALA A 172 24.61 40.81 -30.91
N ASP A 173 25.19 41.97 -31.03
CA ASP A 173 26.47 42.15 -31.71
C ASP A 173 27.60 42.08 -30.67
N VAL A 174 28.21 40.91 -30.55
CA VAL A 174 29.36 40.72 -29.65
C VAL A 174 30.66 40.96 -30.42
N ALA A 175 31.34 42.05 -30.11
CA ALA A 175 32.67 42.33 -30.70
C ALA A 175 33.71 41.36 -30.11
N LEU A 176 34.06 40.32 -30.86
CA LEU A 176 35.16 39.41 -30.56
C LEU A 176 36.49 39.99 -31.16
N GLY A 177 37.04 41.00 -30.49
CA GLY A 177 38.26 41.66 -30.95
C GLY A 177 38.00 42.75 -31.99
N ARG A 178 39.11 43.27 -32.58
CA ARG A 178 39.12 44.48 -33.43
C ARG A 178 38.47 44.28 -34.83
N TRP A 179 38.15 43.03 -35.22
CA TRP A 179 37.81 42.72 -36.63
C TRP A 179 36.62 41.81 -36.85
N THR A 180 36.01 41.26 -35.81
CA THR A 180 34.88 40.33 -35.94
C THR A 180 33.75 40.65 -34.97
N THR A 181 32.57 40.98 -35.49
CA THR A 181 31.30 41.05 -34.76
C THR A 181 30.53 39.74 -34.96
N LEU A 182 30.27 39.04 -33.90
CA LEU A 182 29.42 37.81 -33.92
C LEU A 182 27.98 38.24 -33.72
N HIS A 183 27.12 38.05 -34.73
CA HIS A 183 25.70 38.25 -34.64
C HIS A 183 25.07 37.00 -34.03
N ILE A 184 24.59 37.06 -32.78
CA ILE A 184 23.91 35.96 -32.11
C ILE A 184 22.39 36.26 -32.08
N PRO A 185 21.59 35.62 -32.95
CA PRO A 185 20.13 35.79 -32.89
C PRO A 185 19.60 35.09 -31.65
N GLY A 186 18.64 35.71 -30.97
CA GLY A 186 18.00 35.07 -29.80
C GLY A 186 18.90 34.87 -28.59
N TYR A 187 19.95 35.71 -28.40
CA TYR A 187 20.98 35.54 -27.37
C TYR A 187 20.43 35.36 -25.94
N LEU A 188 19.24 35.93 -25.63
CA LEU A 188 18.58 35.76 -24.34
C LEU A 188 18.11 34.32 -24.13
N VAL A 189 17.69 33.63 -25.20
CA VAL A 189 17.32 32.22 -25.13
C VAL A 189 18.54 31.37 -24.79
N TRP A 190 19.65 31.59 -25.45
CA TRP A 190 20.90 30.89 -25.16
C TRP A 190 21.41 31.18 -23.75
N ALA A 191 21.30 32.44 -23.29
CA ALA A 191 21.62 32.83 -21.93
C ALA A 191 20.71 32.14 -20.90
N ALA A 192 19.41 32.04 -21.18
CA ALA A 192 18.46 31.34 -20.31
C ALA A 192 18.75 29.81 -20.23
N LEU A 193 19.05 29.19 -21.36
CA LEU A 193 19.38 27.76 -21.42
C LEU A 193 20.71 27.48 -20.68
N LEU A 194 21.72 28.30 -20.86
CA LEU A 194 23.01 28.16 -20.16
C LEU A 194 22.84 28.35 -18.64
N TYR A 195 22.11 29.41 -18.24
CA TYR A 195 21.80 29.69 -16.85
C TYR A 195 21.05 28.54 -16.20
N ALA A 196 19.98 28.09 -16.83
CA ALA A 196 19.18 26.95 -16.35
C ALA A 196 20.00 25.65 -16.31
N GLY A 197 20.83 25.39 -17.31
CA GLY A 197 21.72 24.21 -17.35
C GLY A 197 22.72 24.18 -16.18
N ILE A 198 23.38 25.32 -15.90
CA ILE A 198 24.30 25.45 -14.75
C ILE A 198 23.52 25.27 -13.43
N GLY A 199 22.39 25.95 -13.28
CA GLY A 199 21.56 25.84 -12.08
C GLY A 199 21.07 24.43 -11.84
N THR A 200 20.61 23.76 -12.88
CA THR A 200 20.20 22.37 -12.88
C THR A 200 21.32 21.45 -12.41
N PHE A 201 22.48 21.55 -13.03
CA PHE A 201 23.64 20.72 -12.70
C PHE A 201 24.04 20.87 -11.23
N LEU A 202 24.11 22.10 -10.74
CA LEU A 202 24.49 22.41 -9.35
C LEU A 202 23.41 21.93 -8.36
N THR A 203 22.12 22.16 -8.67
CA THR A 203 20.99 21.69 -7.84
C THR A 203 21.02 20.18 -7.69
N VAL A 204 21.18 19.43 -8.78
CA VAL A 204 21.28 17.96 -8.75
C VAL A 204 22.48 17.50 -7.93
N LYS A 205 23.64 18.12 -8.11
CA LYS A 205 24.87 17.77 -7.38
C LYS A 205 24.71 17.98 -5.87
N ILE A 206 24.11 19.09 -5.45
CA ILE A 206 23.87 19.44 -4.05
C ILE A 206 22.73 18.58 -3.45
N GLY A 207 21.66 18.36 -4.22
CA GLY A 207 20.44 17.68 -3.78
C GLY A 207 20.53 16.15 -3.74
N ARG A 208 21.42 15.53 -4.53
CA ARG A 208 21.56 14.07 -4.64
C ARG A 208 21.65 13.32 -3.30
N PRO A 209 22.42 13.79 -2.29
CA PRO A 209 22.46 13.12 -0.98
C PRO A 209 21.14 13.12 -0.23
N LEU A 210 20.24 14.09 -0.47
CA LEU A 210 18.94 14.18 0.20
C LEU A 210 18.04 12.98 -0.09
N VAL A 211 18.10 12.41 -1.28
CA VAL A 211 17.30 11.23 -1.65
C VAL A 211 17.61 10.06 -0.70
N ARG A 212 18.90 9.78 -0.47
CA ARG A 212 19.33 8.71 0.43
C ARG A 212 18.96 9.00 1.89
N LEU A 213 19.10 10.25 2.34
CA LEU A 213 18.73 10.65 3.69
C LEU A 213 17.22 10.58 3.93
N ASN A 214 16.40 10.95 2.94
CA ASN A 214 14.94 10.81 3.03
C ASN A 214 14.50 9.34 3.08
N TYR A 215 15.16 8.46 2.32
CA TYR A 215 14.91 7.02 2.40
C TYR A 215 15.25 6.46 3.80
N ALA A 216 16.42 6.85 4.34
CA ALA A 216 16.83 6.46 5.68
C ALA A 216 15.86 6.99 6.75
N ARG A 217 15.34 8.22 6.60
CA ARG A 217 14.31 8.79 7.47
C ARG A 217 13.07 7.91 7.54
N GLN A 218 12.52 7.53 6.37
CA GLN A 218 11.33 6.67 6.31
C GLN A 218 11.56 5.32 7.01
N ARG A 219 12.75 4.74 6.83
CA ARG A 219 13.12 3.49 7.50
C ARG A 219 13.18 3.64 9.02
N PHE A 220 13.89 4.64 9.54
CA PHE A 220 14.03 4.84 10.98
C PHE A 220 12.69 5.18 11.66
N GLU A 221 11.85 5.97 11.00
CA GLU A 221 10.48 6.26 11.45
C GLU A 221 9.61 4.99 11.51
N ALA A 222 9.73 4.12 10.49
CA ALA A 222 9.03 2.84 10.45
C ALA A 222 9.51 1.90 11.56
N ASP A 223 10.82 1.81 11.80
CA ASP A 223 11.44 0.98 12.85
C ASP A 223 10.99 1.42 14.25
N LEU A 224 10.90 2.74 14.48
CA LEU A 224 10.38 3.28 15.74
C LEU A 224 8.89 2.96 15.91
N ARG A 225 8.08 3.21 14.90
CA ARG A 225 6.64 2.92 14.91
C ARG A 225 6.37 1.44 15.18
N PHE A 226 7.08 0.56 14.48
CA PHE A 226 6.95 -0.88 14.70
C PHE A 226 7.24 -1.28 16.14
N SER A 227 8.28 -0.70 16.76
CA SER A 227 8.61 -0.97 18.16
C SER A 227 7.50 -0.53 19.12
N LEU A 228 6.93 0.66 18.88
CA LEU A 228 5.83 1.19 19.69
C LEU A 228 4.54 0.36 19.54
N VAL A 229 4.22 -0.10 18.33
CA VAL A 229 3.07 -0.98 18.09
C VAL A 229 3.26 -2.30 18.80
N ARG A 230 4.44 -2.93 18.67
CA ARG A 230 4.76 -4.19 19.33
C ARG A 230 4.68 -4.08 20.86
N PHE A 231 5.16 -2.98 21.42
CA PHE A 231 5.02 -2.69 22.86
C PHE A 231 3.55 -2.63 23.27
N ARG A 232 2.73 -1.88 22.52
CA ARG A 232 1.28 -1.74 22.80
C ARG A 232 0.55 -3.08 22.75
N GLU A 233 0.89 -3.94 21.77
CA GLU A 233 0.28 -5.27 21.63
C GLU A 233 0.65 -6.22 22.76
N ASN A 234 1.77 -5.99 23.44
CA ASN A 234 2.29 -6.82 24.54
C ASN A 234 2.36 -6.07 25.87
N ALA A 235 1.57 -5.00 26.03
CA ALA A 235 1.67 -4.10 27.17
C ALA A 235 1.52 -4.81 28.53
N GLU A 236 0.57 -5.75 28.64
CA GLU A 236 0.36 -6.55 29.84
C GLU A 236 1.59 -7.42 30.16
N SER A 237 2.14 -8.10 29.17
CA SER A 237 3.32 -8.95 29.35
C SER A 237 4.53 -8.13 29.79
N VAL A 238 4.74 -6.95 29.19
CA VAL A 238 5.85 -6.06 29.55
C VAL A 238 5.68 -5.55 31.00
N ALA A 239 4.47 -5.18 31.39
CA ALA A 239 4.17 -4.74 32.76
C ALA A 239 4.42 -5.86 33.78
N LEU A 240 3.99 -7.10 33.47
CA LEU A 240 4.20 -8.26 34.32
C LEU A 240 5.70 -8.63 34.49
N TYR A 241 6.51 -8.40 33.45
CA TYR A 241 7.97 -8.61 33.50
C TYR A 241 8.73 -7.43 34.12
N GLY A 242 8.09 -6.26 34.34
CA GLY A 242 8.79 -5.03 34.76
C GLY A 242 9.78 -4.55 33.70
N GLY A 243 9.42 -4.74 32.41
CA GLY A 243 10.32 -4.52 31.26
C GLY A 243 10.44 -3.06 30.80
N GLU A 244 9.72 -2.10 31.43
CA GLU A 244 9.68 -0.69 30.99
C GLU A 244 11.06 -0.03 30.83
N PRO A 245 12.06 -0.28 31.72
CA PRO A 245 13.37 0.34 31.56
C PRO A 245 14.12 -0.15 30.31
N ALA A 246 13.93 -1.42 29.95
CA ALA A 246 14.55 -2.01 28.76
C ALA A 246 13.91 -1.45 27.47
N GLU A 247 12.58 -1.40 27.43
CA GLU A 247 11.83 -0.84 26.30
C GLU A 247 12.12 0.65 26.12
N LEU A 248 12.20 1.43 27.23
CA LEU A 248 12.55 2.84 27.19
C LEU A 248 13.95 3.07 26.56
N ARG A 249 14.91 2.20 26.90
CA ARG A 249 16.27 2.27 26.30
C ARG A 249 16.22 2.02 24.80
N LEU A 250 15.48 1.00 24.38
CA LEU A 250 15.29 0.66 22.97
C LEU A 250 14.62 1.81 22.20
N PHE A 251 13.57 2.43 22.76
CA PHE A 251 12.90 3.58 22.14
C PHE A 251 13.81 4.79 22.02
N LYS A 252 14.61 5.08 23.06
CA LYS A 252 15.61 6.17 23.02
C LYS A 252 16.67 5.94 21.97
N GLU A 253 17.16 4.71 21.81
CA GLU A 253 18.12 4.35 20.76
C GLU A 253 17.52 4.53 19.37
N ARG A 254 16.33 4.00 19.11
CA ARG A 254 15.63 4.13 17.82
C ARG A 254 15.32 5.57 17.49
N PHE A 255 14.84 6.36 18.47
CA PHE A 255 14.63 7.79 18.29
C PHE A 255 15.94 8.55 18.08
N GLY A 256 17.04 8.13 18.68
CA GLY A 256 18.38 8.66 18.44
C GLY A 256 18.78 8.57 16.96
N ASN A 257 18.50 7.43 16.32
CA ASN A 257 18.73 7.24 14.87
C ASN A 257 17.86 8.18 14.01
N VAL A 258 16.59 8.37 14.39
CA VAL A 258 15.69 9.33 13.74
C VAL A 258 16.24 10.75 13.86
N PHE A 259 16.64 11.16 15.07
CA PHE A 259 17.17 12.49 15.37
C PHE A 259 18.47 12.77 14.60
N GLU A 260 19.43 11.85 14.62
CA GLU A 260 20.70 12.01 13.93
C GLU A 260 20.51 12.13 12.40
N ASN A 261 19.69 11.26 11.82
CA ASN A 261 19.36 11.33 10.41
C ASN A 261 18.66 12.65 10.04
N PHE A 262 17.74 13.11 10.89
CA PHE A 262 17.03 14.38 10.68
C PHE A 262 18.00 15.58 10.74
N CYS A 263 18.96 15.56 11.67
CA CYS A 263 20.02 16.59 11.73
C CYS A 263 20.87 16.63 10.44
N GLN A 264 21.24 15.47 9.88
CA GLN A 264 21.96 15.39 8.61
C GLN A 264 21.12 15.92 7.45
N LEU A 265 19.82 15.58 7.43
CA LEU A 265 18.88 16.05 6.43
C LEU A 265 18.75 17.58 6.47
N MET A 266 18.56 18.17 7.67
CA MET A 266 18.46 19.61 7.86
C MET A 266 19.73 20.35 7.36
N ARG A 267 20.92 19.82 7.66
CA ARG A 267 22.17 20.42 7.19
C ARG A 267 22.26 20.43 5.67
N ARG A 268 21.88 19.35 5.02
CA ARG A 268 21.88 19.25 3.54
C ARG A 268 20.79 20.11 2.91
N GLN A 269 19.61 20.13 3.50
CA GLN A 269 18.50 20.97 3.04
C GLN A 269 18.82 22.45 3.16
N ARG A 270 19.50 22.87 4.23
CA ARG A 270 20.00 24.24 4.37
C ARG A 270 20.94 24.62 3.21
N CYS A 271 21.90 23.76 2.89
CA CYS A 271 22.82 23.99 1.76
C CYS A 271 22.06 24.14 0.43
N LEU A 272 21.10 23.25 0.18
CA LEU A 272 20.27 23.32 -1.03
C LEU A 272 19.44 24.60 -1.06
N ASN A 273 18.77 24.94 0.05
CA ASN A 273 17.93 26.14 0.13
C ASN A 273 18.76 27.43 -0.05
N CYS A 274 19.95 27.53 0.57
CA CYS A 274 20.81 28.68 0.36
C CYS A 274 21.22 28.83 -1.13
N PHE A 275 21.54 27.71 -1.79
CA PHE A 275 21.85 27.74 -3.22
C PHE A 275 20.63 28.12 -4.06
N THR A 276 19.48 27.47 -3.86
CA THR A 276 18.28 27.72 -4.69
C THR A 276 17.73 29.12 -4.50
N LEU A 277 17.73 29.65 -3.27
CA LEU A 277 17.33 31.03 -3.01
C LEU A 277 18.32 32.03 -3.65
N GLY A 278 19.62 31.82 -3.48
CA GLY A 278 20.63 32.65 -4.13
C GLY A 278 20.53 32.63 -5.65
N TYR A 279 20.34 31.42 -6.22
CA TYR A 279 20.14 31.23 -7.64
C TYR A 279 18.89 31.97 -8.14
N ALA A 280 17.77 31.90 -7.41
CA ALA A 280 16.52 32.62 -7.77
C ALA A 280 16.71 34.15 -7.72
N GLN A 281 17.49 34.69 -6.76
CA GLN A 281 17.78 36.14 -6.71
C GLN A 281 18.65 36.57 -7.88
N VAL A 282 19.66 35.77 -8.24
CA VAL A 282 20.48 36.06 -9.43
C VAL A 282 19.64 35.99 -10.69
N ALA A 283 18.72 35.06 -10.81
CA ALA A 283 17.80 34.92 -11.94
C ALA A 283 16.92 36.16 -12.17
N MET A 284 16.55 36.88 -11.11
CA MET A 284 15.78 38.12 -11.21
C MET A 284 16.62 39.26 -11.83
N ILE A 285 17.88 39.38 -11.47
CA ILE A 285 18.75 40.46 -11.89
C ILE A 285 19.50 40.16 -13.21
N PHE A 286 19.78 38.88 -13.48
CA PHE A 286 20.56 38.46 -14.65
C PHE A 286 20.01 39.00 -15.99
N PRO A 287 18.69 38.88 -16.32
CA PRO A 287 18.13 39.44 -17.55
C PRO A 287 18.26 40.97 -17.60
N VAL A 288 18.12 41.64 -16.43
CA VAL A 288 18.28 43.12 -16.34
C VAL A 288 19.70 43.54 -16.73
N ILE A 289 20.71 42.87 -16.17
CA ILE A 289 22.13 43.16 -16.50
C ILE A 289 22.40 42.95 -17.99
N VAL A 290 21.88 41.87 -18.55
CA VAL A 290 22.07 41.53 -19.97
C VAL A 290 21.37 42.51 -20.90
N LEU A 291 20.22 43.07 -20.49
CA LEU A 291 19.43 44.02 -21.26
C LEU A 291 19.78 45.50 -20.97
N ALA A 292 20.50 45.79 -19.88
CA ALA A 292 20.83 47.14 -19.47
C ALA A 292 21.47 48.00 -20.60
N PRO A 293 22.42 47.52 -21.41
CA PRO A 293 22.98 48.30 -22.51
C PRO A 293 21.89 48.75 -23.51
N ARG A 294 20.96 47.86 -23.88
CA ARG A 294 19.89 48.20 -24.82
C ARG A 294 18.86 49.16 -24.22
N TYR A 295 18.61 49.06 -22.92
CA TYR A 295 17.71 49.97 -22.21
C TYR A 295 18.28 51.36 -22.13
N PHE A 296 19.56 51.52 -21.76
CA PHE A 296 20.24 52.81 -21.70
C PHE A 296 20.46 53.46 -23.10
N LEU A 297 20.59 52.62 -24.13
CA LEU A 297 20.61 53.08 -25.53
C LEU A 297 19.19 53.42 -26.08
N LYS A 298 18.15 53.35 -25.23
CA LYS A 298 16.76 53.62 -25.59
C LYS A 298 16.20 52.74 -26.70
N GLN A 299 16.79 51.54 -26.92
CA GLN A 299 16.32 50.58 -27.90
C GLN A 299 15.09 49.79 -27.39
N ILE A 300 14.92 49.68 -26.08
CA ILE A 300 13.81 49.05 -25.43
C ILE A 300 13.27 49.96 -24.32
N GLY A 301 11.95 50.00 -24.13
CA GLY A 301 11.31 50.69 -23.01
C GLY A 301 11.30 49.88 -21.73
N LEU A 302 10.88 50.49 -20.61
CA LEU A 302 10.78 49.84 -19.31
C LEU A 302 9.88 48.60 -19.36
N GLY A 303 8.74 48.69 -20.06
CA GLY A 303 7.83 47.55 -20.24
C GLY A 303 8.44 46.38 -20.96
N GLY A 304 9.29 46.62 -21.99
CA GLY A 304 10.02 45.57 -22.70
C GLY A 304 11.04 44.87 -21.81
N LEU A 305 11.74 45.66 -20.95
CA LEU A 305 12.66 45.11 -19.95
C LEU A 305 11.92 44.18 -18.96
N MET A 306 10.83 44.66 -18.38
CA MET A 306 10.05 43.89 -17.40
C MET A 306 9.39 42.65 -18.02
N GLN A 307 8.87 42.77 -19.24
CA GLN A 307 8.34 41.62 -20.00
C GLN A 307 9.38 40.53 -20.18
N THR A 308 10.63 40.92 -20.51
CA THR A 308 11.70 39.97 -20.73
C THR A 308 12.16 39.29 -19.43
N VAL A 309 12.22 40.04 -18.32
CA VAL A 309 12.56 39.47 -17.00
C VAL A 309 11.51 38.39 -16.61
N ASN A 310 10.22 38.69 -16.80
CA ASN A 310 9.18 37.72 -16.51
C ASN A 310 9.23 36.50 -17.45
N ALA A 311 9.42 36.72 -18.76
CA ALA A 311 9.55 35.61 -19.71
C ALA A 311 10.75 34.71 -19.39
N PHE A 312 11.89 35.29 -19.00
CA PHE A 312 13.05 34.54 -18.56
C PHE A 312 12.75 33.68 -17.32
N SER A 313 12.03 34.22 -16.34
CA SER A 313 11.64 33.48 -15.14
C SER A 313 10.72 32.29 -15.48
N PHE A 314 9.78 32.43 -16.42
CA PHE A 314 8.96 31.31 -16.88
C PHE A 314 9.78 30.22 -17.57
N VAL A 315 10.72 30.58 -18.44
CA VAL A 315 11.64 29.63 -19.09
C VAL A 315 12.47 28.89 -18.06
N GLN A 316 13.02 29.60 -17.08
CA GLN A 316 13.80 28.99 -15.99
C GLN A 316 12.96 28.01 -15.16
N ASN A 317 11.77 28.41 -14.75
CA ASN A 317 10.87 27.54 -13.97
C ASN A 317 10.49 26.29 -14.75
N ALA A 318 10.17 26.41 -16.03
CA ALA A 318 9.82 25.29 -16.88
C ALA A 318 10.99 24.30 -17.05
N LEU A 319 12.22 24.79 -17.24
CA LEU A 319 13.42 23.96 -17.32
C LEU A 319 13.77 23.31 -15.97
N SER A 320 13.42 23.95 -14.85
CA SER A 320 13.65 23.42 -13.50
C SER A 320 12.60 22.38 -13.09
N PHE A 321 11.53 22.19 -13.87
CA PHE A 321 10.44 21.26 -13.52
C PHE A 321 10.94 19.84 -13.23
N ILE A 322 11.74 19.27 -14.10
CA ILE A 322 12.25 17.89 -13.96
C ILE A 322 13.04 17.71 -12.66
N ILE A 323 13.79 18.74 -12.26
CA ILE A 323 14.59 18.71 -11.03
C ILE A 323 13.70 18.77 -9.81
N ASN A 324 12.72 19.68 -9.83
CA ASN A 324 11.77 19.84 -8.74
C ASN A 324 10.88 18.62 -8.59
N ALA A 325 10.51 17.96 -9.69
CA ALA A 325 9.71 16.74 -9.73
C ALA A 325 10.53 15.46 -9.44
N TYR A 326 11.87 15.53 -9.35
CA TYR A 326 12.70 14.34 -9.16
C TYR A 326 12.34 13.50 -7.91
N PRO A 327 12.08 14.09 -6.73
CA PRO A 327 11.64 13.34 -5.56
C PRO A 327 10.32 12.57 -5.82
N ASP A 328 9.37 13.20 -6.51
CA ASP A 328 8.07 12.61 -6.83
C ASP A 328 8.22 11.50 -7.88
N ILE A 329 9.12 11.68 -8.86
CA ILE A 329 9.44 10.63 -9.84
C ILE A 329 10.05 9.41 -9.13
N ALA A 330 10.98 9.61 -8.19
CA ALA A 330 11.60 8.54 -7.43
C ALA A 330 10.57 7.81 -6.53
N ALA A 331 9.69 8.56 -5.87
CA ALA A 331 8.62 8.02 -5.06
C ALA A 331 7.62 7.23 -5.92
N TRP A 332 7.23 7.76 -7.07
CA TRP A 332 6.35 7.07 -8.02
C TRP A 332 6.95 5.77 -8.56
N GLN A 333 8.25 5.74 -8.87
CA GLN A 333 8.95 4.53 -9.28
C GLN A 333 8.94 3.46 -8.18
N ALA A 334 9.24 3.85 -6.93
CA ALA A 334 9.21 2.92 -5.81
C ALA A 334 7.82 2.33 -5.56
N VAL A 335 6.78 3.17 -5.62
CA VAL A 335 5.37 2.74 -5.50
C VAL A 335 4.99 1.78 -6.62
N THR A 336 5.36 2.10 -7.87
CA THR A 336 5.09 1.27 -9.05
C THR A 336 5.72 -0.12 -8.92
N GLN A 337 6.98 -0.19 -8.48
CA GLN A 337 7.69 -1.47 -8.27
C GLN A 337 7.02 -2.33 -7.19
N ARG A 338 6.56 -1.71 -6.10
CA ARG A 338 5.85 -2.43 -5.03
C ARG A 338 4.50 -2.97 -5.52
N LEU A 339 3.74 -2.18 -6.25
CA LEU A 339 2.46 -2.62 -6.83
C LEU A 339 2.66 -3.73 -7.88
N GLU A 340 3.71 -3.63 -8.72
CA GLU A 340 4.06 -4.68 -9.68
C GLU A 340 4.42 -5.99 -8.96
N GLY A 341 5.25 -5.93 -7.93
CA GLY A 341 5.60 -7.11 -7.12
C GLY A 341 4.38 -7.74 -6.46
N PHE A 342 3.41 -6.94 -6.01
CA PHE A 342 2.16 -7.44 -5.44
C PHE A 342 1.29 -8.14 -6.51
N GLU A 343 1.10 -7.53 -7.70
CA GLU A 343 0.38 -8.17 -8.81
C GLU A 343 1.04 -9.49 -9.26
N GLU A 344 2.36 -9.53 -9.34
CA GLU A 344 3.08 -10.72 -9.77
C GLU A 344 2.88 -11.88 -8.79
N ARG A 345 2.88 -11.59 -7.49
CA ARG A 345 2.60 -12.59 -6.45
C ARG A 345 1.16 -13.10 -6.53
N LEU A 346 0.17 -12.20 -6.69
CA LEU A 346 -1.22 -12.61 -6.90
C LEU A 346 -1.36 -13.54 -8.10
N ARG A 347 -0.72 -13.22 -9.22
CA ARG A 347 -0.71 -14.07 -10.43
C ARG A 347 -0.03 -15.41 -10.18
N THR A 348 1.07 -15.42 -9.45
CA THR A 348 1.77 -16.66 -9.09
C THR A 348 0.87 -17.58 -8.27
N ILE A 349 0.16 -17.05 -7.28
CA ILE A 349 -0.80 -17.80 -6.47
C ILE A 349 -1.94 -18.37 -7.32
N GLN A 350 -2.48 -17.56 -8.22
CA GLN A 350 -3.53 -18.02 -9.15
C GLN A 350 -3.02 -19.13 -10.08
N SER A 351 -1.76 -19.05 -10.54
CA SER A 351 -1.15 -20.08 -11.37
C SER A 351 -0.88 -21.39 -10.62
N ILE A 352 -0.53 -21.32 -9.34
CA ILE A 352 -0.33 -22.50 -8.49
C ILE A 352 -1.65 -23.27 -8.35
N LYS A 353 -2.79 -22.59 -8.18
CA LYS A 353 -4.11 -23.24 -8.09
C LYS A 353 -4.54 -23.92 -9.40
N GLY A 354 -4.07 -23.47 -10.55
CA GLY A 354 -4.32 -24.10 -11.85
C GLY A 354 -3.45 -25.33 -12.16
N ALA A 355 -2.48 -25.68 -11.31
CA ALA A 355 -1.55 -26.77 -11.58
C ALA A 355 -2.19 -28.17 -11.33
N PRO A 356 -1.91 -29.18 -12.19
CA PRO A 356 -2.65 -30.44 -12.23
C PRO A 356 -2.33 -31.42 -11.08
N ARG A 357 -1.48 -31.04 -10.13
CA ARG A 357 -1.00 -31.99 -9.12
C ARG A 357 -1.46 -31.68 -7.72
N GLN A 358 -2.64 -31.34 -7.47
CA GLN A 358 -3.04 -30.94 -6.15
C GLN A 358 -4.08 -31.84 -5.53
N ILE A 359 -4.36 -31.60 -4.26
CA ILE A 359 -5.47 -32.21 -3.58
C ILE A 359 -6.74 -31.83 -4.35
N SER A 360 -7.39 -32.80 -4.98
CA SER A 360 -8.62 -32.56 -5.70
C SER A 360 -9.80 -32.60 -4.73
N VAL A 361 -10.39 -31.42 -4.46
CA VAL A 361 -11.63 -31.33 -3.67
C VAL A 361 -12.82 -31.44 -4.62
N ARG A 362 -13.66 -32.47 -4.45
CA ARG A 362 -14.87 -32.70 -5.28
C ARG A 362 -16.13 -32.71 -4.42
N ARG A 363 -17.21 -32.17 -4.93
CA ARG A 363 -18.51 -32.25 -4.31
C ARG A 363 -19.14 -33.62 -4.57
N SER A 364 -19.65 -34.23 -3.51
CA SER A 364 -20.29 -35.58 -3.49
C SER A 364 -21.66 -35.53 -2.83
N SER A 365 -22.39 -36.61 -2.90
CA SER A 365 -23.63 -36.83 -2.15
C SER A 365 -23.40 -37.47 -0.78
N TYR A 366 -22.19 -37.74 -0.39
CA TYR A 366 -21.81 -38.33 0.89
C TYR A 366 -21.01 -37.33 1.73
N GLY A 367 -21.10 -37.43 3.06
CA GLY A 367 -20.46 -36.58 4.07
C GLY A 367 -19.01 -36.13 3.74
N VAL A 368 -18.03 -36.72 4.38
CA VAL A 368 -16.62 -36.38 4.11
C VAL A 368 -15.82 -37.66 3.83
N GLU A 369 -15.13 -37.72 2.69
CA GLU A 369 -14.27 -38.83 2.34
C GLU A 369 -12.89 -38.34 1.89
N LEU A 370 -11.86 -38.84 2.54
CA LEU A 370 -10.44 -38.62 2.20
C LEU A 370 -9.88 -39.89 1.57
N ARG A 371 -9.32 -39.80 0.35
CA ARG A 371 -8.72 -40.94 -0.36
C ARG A 371 -7.27 -40.67 -0.69
N LYS A 372 -6.36 -41.43 -0.07
CA LYS A 372 -4.91 -41.35 -0.28
C LYS A 372 -4.41 -39.90 -0.26
N VAL A 373 -4.82 -39.15 0.78
CA VAL A 373 -4.45 -37.76 0.90
C VAL A 373 -3.05 -37.66 1.54
N ASP A 374 -2.12 -37.09 0.77
CA ASP A 374 -0.81 -36.67 1.23
C ASP A 374 -0.85 -35.15 1.45
N ILE A 375 -0.23 -34.67 2.50
CA ILE A 375 -0.08 -33.25 2.78
C ILE A 375 1.39 -32.92 2.91
N ASP A 376 1.81 -31.86 2.21
CA ASP A 376 3.15 -31.32 2.26
C ASP A 376 3.14 -29.89 2.85
N MET A 377 4.26 -29.47 3.38
CA MET A 377 4.49 -28.06 3.73
C MET A 377 4.78 -27.25 2.45
N PRO A 378 4.69 -25.90 2.49
CA PRO A 378 5.00 -25.06 1.33
C PRO A 378 6.42 -25.23 0.76
N ASP A 379 7.38 -25.65 1.59
CA ASP A 379 8.75 -25.97 1.23
C ASP A 379 8.93 -27.38 0.60
N GLY A 380 7.83 -28.15 0.53
CA GLY A 380 7.84 -29.53 0.01
C GLY A 380 8.09 -30.60 1.06
N THR A 381 8.34 -30.24 2.33
CA THR A 381 8.52 -31.21 3.42
C THR A 381 7.23 -32.01 3.64
N PRO A 382 7.28 -33.36 3.67
CA PRO A 382 6.11 -34.18 3.88
C PRO A 382 5.60 -34.06 5.33
N LEU A 383 4.28 -33.84 5.47
CA LEU A 383 3.62 -33.73 6.77
C LEU A 383 2.73 -34.94 7.08
N LEU A 384 1.93 -35.38 6.11
CA LEU A 384 1.05 -36.56 6.22
C LEU A 384 1.11 -37.38 4.93
N ARG A 385 1.00 -38.69 5.04
CA ARG A 385 1.02 -39.64 3.89
C ARG A 385 -0.13 -40.63 3.96
N GLY A 386 -0.85 -40.74 2.83
CA GLY A 386 -1.81 -41.79 2.59
C GLY A 386 -3.05 -41.77 3.51
N VAL A 387 -3.48 -40.60 3.96
CA VAL A 387 -4.67 -40.48 4.83
C VAL A 387 -5.91 -40.98 4.11
N ASN A 388 -6.57 -41.99 4.71
CA ASN A 388 -7.82 -42.55 4.23
C ASN A 388 -8.84 -42.57 5.38
N VAL A 389 -9.95 -41.88 5.20
CA VAL A 389 -11.06 -41.87 6.18
C VAL A 389 -12.37 -41.50 5.50
N ALA A 390 -13.46 -42.05 5.96
CA ALA A 390 -14.81 -41.69 5.53
C ALA A 390 -15.68 -41.41 6.74
N ALA A 391 -16.33 -40.27 6.76
CA ALA A 391 -17.34 -39.87 7.73
C ALA A 391 -18.68 -39.72 7.01
N PRO A 392 -19.60 -40.67 7.17
CA PRO A 392 -20.96 -40.63 6.59
C PRO A 392 -21.76 -39.43 7.09
N ASP A 393 -22.83 -39.07 6.36
CA ASP A 393 -23.72 -38.00 6.78
C ASP A 393 -24.29 -38.22 8.18
N GLY A 394 -24.28 -37.20 9.02
CA GLY A 394 -24.75 -37.22 10.40
C GLY A 394 -23.82 -37.94 11.39
N SER A 395 -22.67 -38.47 10.96
CA SER A 395 -21.67 -39.05 11.86
C SER A 395 -20.72 -38.00 12.46
N ALA A 396 -20.03 -38.39 13.53
CA ALA A 396 -19.00 -37.55 14.15
C ALA A 396 -17.65 -38.26 14.16
N LEU A 397 -16.64 -37.62 13.58
CA LEU A 397 -15.25 -38.08 13.48
C LEU A 397 -14.35 -37.20 14.37
N LEU A 398 -13.61 -37.82 15.27
CA LEU A 398 -12.59 -37.17 16.08
C LEU A 398 -11.21 -37.41 15.48
N ILE A 399 -10.46 -36.36 15.23
CA ILE A 399 -9.06 -36.40 14.78
C ILE A 399 -8.17 -36.16 15.99
N VAL A 400 -7.31 -37.12 16.29
CA VAL A 400 -6.34 -37.06 17.40
C VAL A 400 -4.91 -37.18 16.90
N GLY A 401 -3.96 -36.89 17.77
CA GLY A 401 -2.51 -37.00 17.49
C GLY A 401 -1.72 -35.96 18.27
N PRO A 402 -0.41 -36.12 18.41
CA PRO A 402 0.48 -35.15 19.07
C PRO A 402 0.41 -33.75 18.44
N SER A 403 0.89 -32.74 19.16
CA SER A 403 1.01 -31.40 18.59
C SER A 403 2.00 -31.41 17.42
N GLY A 404 1.69 -30.66 16.35
CA GLY A 404 2.56 -30.61 15.16
C GLY A 404 2.33 -31.72 14.12
N THR A 405 1.48 -32.74 14.38
CA THR A 405 1.19 -33.82 13.40
C THR A 405 0.41 -33.39 12.17
N GLY A 406 0.00 -32.12 12.07
CA GLY A 406 -0.72 -31.65 10.89
C GLY A 406 -2.25 -31.70 10.96
N LYS A 407 -2.84 -31.86 12.16
CA LYS A 407 -4.31 -31.90 12.37
C LYS A 407 -5.02 -30.70 11.74
N SER A 408 -4.65 -29.50 12.13
CA SER A 408 -5.22 -28.26 11.58
C SER A 408 -4.88 -28.06 10.09
N THR A 409 -3.72 -28.55 9.62
CA THR A 409 -3.35 -28.51 8.21
C THR A 409 -4.23 -29.44 7.37
N LEU A 410 -4.61 -30.61 7.90
CA LEU A 410 -5.57 -31.50 7.27
C LEU A 410 -6.95 -30.82 7.12
N LEU A 411 -7.43 -30.14 8.17
CA LEU A 411 -8.69 -29.38 8.08
C LEU A 411 -8.60 -28.24 7.05
N ARG A 412 -7.46 -27.54 6.97
CA ARG A 412 -7.22 -26.50 5.94
C ARG A 412 -7.21 -27.11 4.52
N ALA A 413 -6.66 -28.30 4.33
CA ALA A 413 -6.71 -29.01 3.06
C ALA A 413 -8.14 -29.39 2.69
N VAL A 414 -8.95 -29.88 3.65
CA VAL A 414 -10.37 -30.15 3.48
C VAL A 414 -11.15 -28.87 3.13
N ALA A 415 -10.81 -27.76 3.75
CA ALA A 415 -11.39 -26.44 3.44
C ALA A 415 -10.99 -25.91 2.04
N GLY A 416 -10.03 -26.55 1.36
CA GLY A 416 -9.53 -26.12 0.06
C GLY A 416 -8.58 -24.93 0.11
N VAL A 417 -8.14 -24.49 1.30
CA VAL A 417 -7.23 -23.36 1.47
C VAL A 417 -5.75 -23.78 1.55
N TRP A 418 -5.48 -25.09 1.63
CA TRP A 418 -4.13 -25.67 1.64
C TRP A 418 -3.87 -26.49 0.37
N PRO A 419 -3.16 -25.96 -0.64
CA PRO A 419 -2.99 -26.60 -1.94
C PRO A 419 -1.81 -27.59 -2.00
N TYR A 420 -0.98 -27.64 -0.95
CA TYR A 420 0.28 -28.40 -0.96
C TYR A 420 0.03 -29.85 -0.58
N GLY A 421 0.14 -30.74 -1.56
CA GLY A 421 -0.10 -32.17 -1.38
C GLY A 421 -0.73 -32.81 -2.61
N ARG A 422 -1.27 -34.02 -2.43
CA ARG A 422 -1.95 -34.80 -3.47
C ARG A 422 -3.00 -35.70 -2.87
N GLY A 423 -3.93 -36.15 -3.69
CA GLY A 423 -5.00 -37.04 -3.27
C GLY A 423 -6.39 -36.50 -3.60
N GLN A 424 -7.42 -37.17 -3.11
CA GLN A 424 -8.80 -36.81 -3.38
C GLN A 424 -9.59 -36.61 -2.10
N ILE A 425 -10.24 -35.45 -1.99
CA ILE A 425 -11.18 -35.13 -0.92
C ILE A 425 -12.56 -35.00 -1.54
N ARG A 426 -13.52 -35.71 -0.99
CA ARG A 426 -14.94 -35.62 -1.38
C ARG A 426 -15.73 -35.03 -0.23
N LEU A 427 -16.49 -33.98 -0.50
CA LEU A 427 -17.33 -33.28 0.48
C LEU A 427 -18.76 -33.25 0.02
N GLY A 428 -19.71 -33.39 0.94
CA GLY A 428 -21.12 -33.17 0.68
C GLY A 428 -21.37 -31.81 0.02
N LYS A 429 -22.45 -31.72 -0.79
CA LYS A 429 -22.81 -30.48 -1.50
C LYS A 429 -23.36 -29.39 -0.59
N GLU A 430 -23.60 -29.70 0.65
CA GLU A 430 -24.36 -28.90 1.59
C GLU A 430 -23.52 -27.80 2.23
N ARG A 431 -24.19 -26.91 3.00
CA ARG A 431 -23.52 -25.81 3.72
C ARG A 431 -22.51 -26.39 4.71
N MET A 432 -21.25 -25.92 4.62
CA MET A 432 -20.18 -26.28 5.54
C MET A 432 -19.75 -25.07 6.34
N LEU A 433 -19.32 -25.30 7.57
CA LEU A 433 -18.76 -24.28 8.44
C LEU A 433 -17.50 -24.81 9.12
N PHE A 434 -16.45 -24.00 9.10
CA PHE A 434 -15.22 -24.24 9.83
C PHE A 434 -15.15 -23.29 11.03
N VAL A 435 -14.98 -23.87 12.21
CA VAL A 435 -14.74 -23.12 13.45
C VAL A 435 -13.28 -23.31 13.84
N PRO A 436 -12.45 -22.32 13.61
CA PRO A 436 -11.01 -22.38 13.95
C PRO A 436 -10.79 -22.26 15.46
N GLN A 437 -9.61 -22.62 15.92
CA GLN A 437 -9.20 -22.50 17.32
C GLN A 437 -9.38 -21.08 17.88
N ARG A 438 -9.05 -20.06 17.07
CA ARG A 438 -9.35 -18.65 17.37
C ARG A 438 -10.43 -18.17 16.42
N SER A 439 -11.61 -17.92 16.96
CA SER A 439 -12.75 -17.46 16.17
C SER A 439 -12.57 -16.01 15.72
N TYR A 440 -12.79 -15.77 14.43
CA TYR A 440 -12.82 -14.41 13.91
C TYR A 440 -14.14 -13.72 14.28
N LEU A 441 -14.03 -12.56 14.91
CA LEU A 441 -15.15 -11.69 15.25
C LEU A 441 -15.01 -10.39 14.46
N PRO A 442 -15.85 -10.16 13.43
CA PRO A 442 -15.79 -8.93 12.65
C PRO A 442 -16.16 -7.72 13.52
N LEU A 443 -15.63 -6.55 13.13
CA LEU A 443 -16.03 -5.28 13.73
C LEU A 443 -17.50 -4.98 13.38
N GLY A 444 -18.27 -4.51 14.36
CA GLY A 444 -19.68 -4.15 14.16
C GLY A 444 -20.57 -4.56 15.33
N THR A 445 -21.87 -4.66 15.07
CA THR A 445 -22.83 -5.07 16.10
C THR A 445 -22.73 -6.57 16.41
N LEU A 446 -23.14 -6.98 17.61
CA LEU A 446 -23.13 -8.39 17.98
C LEU A 446 -24.01 -9.22 17.03
N ALA A 447 -25.12 -8.66 16.58
CA ALA A 447 -25.97 -9.28 15.56
C ALA A 447 -25.22 -9.56 14.25
N CYS A 448 -24.35 -8.64 13.78
CA CYS A 448 -23.48 -8.86 12.62
C CYS A 448 -22.45 -9.95 12.89
N VAL A 449 -21.83 -9.94 14.06
CA VAL A 449 -20.87 -10.97 14.49
C VAL A 449 -21.51 -12.36 14.45
N LEU A 450 -22.73 -12.51 14.91
CA LEU A 450 -23.46 -13.79 14.93
C LEU A 450 -23.91 -14.28 13.55
N ARG A 451 -24.20 -13.34 12.63
CA ARG A 451 -24.60 -13.67 11.25
C ARG A 451 -23.43 -13.97 10.31
N TYR A 452 -22.21 -13.61 10.67
CA TYR A 452 -21.02 -13.86 9.85
C TYR A 452 -20.86 -15.37 9.53
N PRO A 453 -20.56 -15.76 8.26
CA PRO A 453 -20.18 -14.92 7.10
C PRO A 453 -21.34 -14.40 6.25
N TYR A 454 -22.59 -14.70 6.57
CA TYR A 454 -23.78 -14.39 5.78
C TYR A 454 -24.41 -13.04 6.20
N LEU A 455 -23.60 -11.99 6.27
CA LEU A 455 -24.03 -10.65 6.74
C LEU A 455 -25.16 -10.03 5.92
N TRP A 456 -25.25 -10.40 4.65
CA TRP A 456 -26.16 -9.80 3.66
C TRP A 456 -27.40 -10.65 3.36
N GLU A 457 -27.51 -11.83 3.93
CA GLU A 457 -28.76 -12.59 3.87
C GLU A 457 -29.85 -11.85 4.69
N ASP A 458 -31.05 -11.79 4.15
CA ASP A 458 -32.18 -11.03 4.71
C ASP A 458 -32.30 -11.19 6.22
N LYS A 459 -32.49 -10.07 6.94
CA LYS A 459 -32.79 -10.06 8.38
C LYS A 459 -33.97 -10.96 8.75
N ALA A 460 -34.87 -11.22 7.80
CA ALA A 460 -36.02 -12.12 7.95
C ALA A 460 -35.64 -13.59 8.18
N THR A 461 -34.45 -14.03 7.71
CA THR A 461 -34.01 -15.44 7.87
C THR A 461 -33.45 -15.75 9.26
N LEU A 462 -33.03 -14.75 10.02
CA LEU A 462 -32.50 -14.86 11.37
C LEU A 462 -33.18 -13.81 12.29
N PRO A 463 -34.38 -14.06 12.75
CA PRO A 463 -35.11 -13.16 13.65
C PRO A 463 -34.38 -13.03 14.99
N GLU A 464 -34.49 -11.89 15.59
CA GLU A 464 -33.82 -11.53 16.85
C GLU A 464 -34.20 -12.48 17.99
N SER A 465 -35.46 -12.89 18.06
CA SER A 465 -35.97 -13.88 19.03
C SER A 465 -35.17 -15.18 19.00
N ARG A 466 -34.76 -15.63 17.82
CA ARG A 466 -33.94 -16.85 17.67
C ARG A 466 -32.50 -16.62 18.13
N ILE A 467 -31.93 -15.43 17.91
CA ILE A 467 -30.60 -15.04 18.41
C ILE A 467 -30.60 -15.09 19.93
N VAL A 468 -31.60 -14.49 20.58
CA VAL A 468 -31.77 -14.49 22.03
C VAL A 468 -31.84 -15.93 22.58
N THR A 469 -32.66 -16.79 21.97
CA THR A 469 -32.76 -18.18 22.39
C THR A 469 -31.44 -18.94 22.28
N VAL A 470 -30.70 -18.74 21.22
CA VAL A 470 -29.41 -19.42 21.01
C VAL A 470 -28.33 -18.87 21.96
N LEU A 471 -28.30 -17.58 22.24
CA LEU A 471 -27.38 -17.02 23.25
C LEU A 471 -27.60 -17.62 24.63
N ALA A 472 -28.86 -17.81 25.06
CA ALA A 472 -29.17 -18.49 26.30
C ALA A 472 -28.74 -19.98 26.30
N GLN A 473 -28.89 -20.69 25.16
CA GLN A 473 -28.44 -22.08 25.04
C GLN A 473 -26.93 -22.25 25.22
N VAL A 474 -26.14 -21.27 24.78
CA VAL A 474 -24.66 -21.30 24.90
C VAL A 474 -24.14 -20.59 26.18
N GLY A 475 -25.04 -20.10 27.06
CA GLY A 475 -24.70 -19.43 28.31
C GLY A 475 -24.11 -18.03 28.10
N LEU A 476 -24.67 -17.25 27.17
CA LEU A 476 -24.33 -15.87 26.85
C LEU A 476 -25.56 -14.95 26.85
N GLU A 477 -26.53 -15.24 27.71
CA GLU A 477 -27.78 -14.48 27.83
C GLU A 477 -27.56 -13.00 28.17
N GLU A 478 -26.51 -12.68 28.91
CA GLU A 478 -26.17 -11.30 29.30
C GLU A 478 -25.89 -10.41 28.06
N LEU A 479 -25.39 -11.01 26.98
CA LEU A 479 -25.08 -10.27 25.75
C LEU A 479 -26.33 -9.90 24.93
N THR A 480 -27.49 -10.39 25.32
CA THR A 480 -28.76 -10.13 24.61
C THR A 480 -29.12 -8.64 24.59
N ALA A 481 -28.86 -7.94 25.68
CA ALA A 481 -29.11 -6.50 25.79
C ALA A 481 -28.24 -5.65 24.84
N GLU A 482 -27.18 -6.22 24.27
CA GLU A 482 -26.18 -5.50 23.49
C GLU A 482 -26.12 -5.91 22.00
N LEU A 483 -27.17 -6.52 21.48
CA LEU A 483 -27.21 -7.03 20.11
C LEU A 483 -26.91 -5.98 19.04
N GLU A 484 -27.39 -4.75 19.23
CA GLU A 484 -27.13 -3.62 18.32
C GLU A 484 -25.90 -2.78 18.72
N GLY A 485 -25.23 -3.13 19.82
CA GLY A 485 -24.00 -2.48 20.26
C GLY A 485 -22.85 -2.74 19.30
N ALA A 486 -22.26 -1.69 18.72
CA ALA A 486 -21.08 -1.79 17.87
C ALA A 486 -19.80 -1.66 18.71
N GLN A 487 -19.04 -2.73 18.82
CA GLN A 487 -17.83 -2.81 19.64
C GLN A 487 -16.75 -3.69 19.01
N ASN A 488 -15.55 -3.64 19.59
CA ASN A 488 -14.51 -4.63 19.29
C ASN A 488 -14.69 -5.87 20.19
N TRP A 489 -15.56 -6.77 19.77
CA TRP A 489 -15.94 -7.97 20.52
C TRP A 489 -14.77 -8.91 20.80
N SER A 490 -13.75 -8.93 19.94
CA SER A 490 -12.57 -9.77 20.13
C SER A 490 -11.68 -9.33 21.31
N GLN A 491 -11.73 -8.04 21.67
CA GLN A 491 -11.00 -7.50 22.83
C GLN A 491 -11.84 -7.52 24.11
N ARG A 492 -13.16 -7.48 23.99
CA ARG A 492 -14.07 -7.43 25.11
C ARG A 492 -14.36 -8.81 25.70
N LEU A 493 -14.59 -9.80 24.83
CA LEU A 493 -14.96 -11.14 25.25
C LEU A 493 -13.73 -11.97 25.62
N SER A 494 -13.83 -12.69 26.73
CA SER A 494 -12.85 -13.71 27.11
C SER A 494 -12.74 -14.82 26.04
N PRO A 495 -11.63 -15.56 25.95
CA PRO A 495 -11.49 -16.66 24.98
C PRO A 495 -12.61 -17.69 25.05
N GLY A 496 -13.10 -18.03 26.26
CA GLY A 496 -14.22 -18.94 26.45
C GLY A 496 -15.54 -18.40 25.90
N GLU A 497 -15.84 -17.10 26.12
CA GLU A 497 -17.02 -16.46 25.55
C GLU A 497 -16.95 -16.38 24.02
N GLN A 498 -15.76 -16.10 23.46
CA GLN A 498 -15.56 -16.12 22.01
C GLN A 498 -15.84 -17.51 21.42
N GLN A 499 -15.41 -18.59 22.08
CA GLN A 499 -15.71 -19.95 21.66
C GLN A 499 -17.21 -20.26 21.78
N ARG A 500 -17.88 -19.90 22.89
CA ARG A 500 -19.33 -20.03 23.01
C ARG A 500 -20.09 -19.26 21.92
N LEU A 501 -19.61 -18.06 21.57
CA LEU A 501 -20.20 -17.27 20.50
C LEU A 501 -20.03 -17.94 19.13
N ALA A 502 -18.90 -18.61 18.89
CA ALA A 502 -18.70 -19.40 17.69
C ALA A 502 -19.69 -20.58 17.59
N PHE A 503 -19.97 -21.24 18.71
CA PHE A 503 -21.02 -22.28 18.76
C PHE A 503 -22.43 -21.69 18.56
N ALA A 504 -22.69 -20.48 19.08
CA ALA A 504 -23.95 -19.78 18.77
C ALA A 504 -24.13 -19.59 17.25
N ARG A 505 -23.04 -19.21 16.52
CA ARG A 505 -23.07 -19.16 15.04
C ARG A 505 -23.45 -20.51 14.43
N VAL A 506 -22.84 -21.61 14.90
CA VAL A 506 -23.16 -22.96 14.40
C VAL A 506 -24.66 -23.27 14.56
N LEU A 507 -25.22 -22.98 15.74
CA LEU A 507 -26.64 -23.23 16.04
C LEU A 507 -27.59 -22.35 15.21
N LEU A 508 -27.18 -21.14 14.90
CA LEU A 508 -27.94 -20.21 14.06
C LEU A 508 -27.88 -20.60 12.57
N LEU A 509 -26.69 -20.93 12.06
CA LEU A 509 -26.44 -21.19 10.64
C LEU A 509 -26.81 -22.64 10.23
N LYS A 510 -26.85 -23.57 11.17
CA LYS A 510 -27.21 -24.99 10.97
C LYS A 510 -26.45 -25.64 9.80
N PRO A 511 -25.12 -25.67 9.81
CA PRO A 511 -24.35 -26.30 8.76
C PRO A 511 -24.57 -27.81 8.80
N MET A 512 -24.61 -28.45 7.62
CA MET A 512 -24.66 -29.91 7.52
C MET A 512 -23.29 -30.56 7.67
N LEU A 513 -22.23 -29.85 7.31
CA LEU A 513 -20.84 -30.23 7.53
C LEU A 513 -20.21 -29.24 8.50
N LEU A 514 -19.75 -29.70 9.65
CA LEU A 514 -19.15 -28.88 10.70
C LEU A 514 -17.74 -29.36 10.99
N PHE A 515 -16.78 -28.46 10.87
CA PHE A 515 -15.39 -28.70 11.19
C PHE A 515 -15.00 -27.87 12.40
N LEU A 516 -14.50 -28.51 13.46
CA LEU A 516 -14.10 -27.89 14.73
C LEU A 516 -12.61 -28.11 14.97
N ASP A 517 -11.82 -27.04 14.92
CA ASP A 517 -10.36 -27.10 15.17
C ASP A 517 -10.07 -26.55 16.58
N GLU A 518 -10.00 -27.44 17.59
CA GLU A 518 -9.80 -27.11 19.01
C GLU A 518 -10.77 -26.01 19.50
N ALA A 519 -11.99 -26.02 18.97
CA ALA A 519 -12.97 -24.92 19.14
C ALA A 519 -13.54 -24.81 20.58
N THR A 520 -13.18 -25.73 21.48
CA THR A 520 -13.59 -25.77 22.89
C THR A 520 -12.40 -25.73 23.87
N SER A 521 -11.19 -25.44 23.38
CA SER A 521 -9.96 -25.52 24.19
C SER A 521 -9.93 -24.56 25.38
N ALA A 522 -10.64 -23.44 25.32
CA ALA A 522 -10.72 -22.43 26.38
C ALA A 522 -11.95 -22.61 27.30
N LEU A 523 -12.74 -23.67 27.12
CA LEU A 523 -13.90 -23.97 27.94
C LEU A 523 -13.58 -24.97 29.03
N ASP A 524 -14.36 -24.96 30.11
CA ASP A 524 -14.41 -26.02 31.09
C ASP A 524 -15.12 -27.28 30.51
N GLU A 525 -14.94 -28.46 31.15
CA GLU A 525 -15.47 -29.72 30.65
C GLU A 525 -17.01 -29.78 30.63
N GLU A 526 -17.65 -29.09 31.56
CA GLU A 526 -19.11 -29.03 31.63
C GLU A 526 -19.69 -28.23 30.46
N SER A 527 -19.13 -27.03 30.19
CA SER A 527 -19.50 -26.21 29.05
C SER A 527 -19.21 -26.91 27.73
N GLU A 528 -18.05 -27.57 27.59
CA GLU A 528 -17.69 -28.38 26.44
C GLU A 528 -18.71 -29.48 26.17
N SER A 529 -19.02 -30.30 27.18
CA SER A 529 -20.00 -31.41 27.11
C SER A 529 -21.39 -30.91 26.76
N ARG A 530 -21.82 -29.78 27.31
CA ARG A 530 -23.10 -29.15 26.99
C ARG A 530 -23.15 -28.75 25.51
N LEU A 531 -22.13 -28.12 24.97
CA LEU A 531 -22.11 -27.67 23.57
C LEU A 531 -22.10 -28.86 22.59
N TYR A 532 -21.29 -29.89 22.82
CA TYR A 532 -21.34 -31.11 22.02
C TYR A 532 -22.67 -31.84 22.11
N SER A 533 -23.29 -31.90 23.28
CA SER A 533 -24.62 -32.47 23.44
C SER A 533 -25.67 -31.72 22.63
N LEU A 534 -25.66 -30.39 22.63
CA LEU A 534 -26.54 -29.57 21.79
C LEU A 534 -26.36 -29.86 20.29
N LEU A 535 -25.10 -30.06 19.83
CA LEU A 535 -24.83 -30.40 18.43
C LEU A 535 -25.34 -31.82 18.06
N ARG A 536 -25.11 -32.80 18.93
CA ARG A 536 -25.54 -34.20 18.69
C ARG A 536 -27.05 -34.36 18.76
N ALA A 537 -27.73 -33.59 19.62
CA ALA A 537 -29.19 -33.55 19.72
C ALA A 537 -29.88 -32.71 18.63
N ALA A 538 -29.08 -32.02 17.79
CA ALA A 538 -29.63 -31.11 16.80
C ALA A 538 -30.48 -31.85 15.74
N ALA A 539 -31.67 -31.33 15.45
CA ALA A 539 -32.62 -31.96 14.52
C ALA A 539 -32.06 -32.04 13.07
N TRP A 540 -31.14 -31.18 12.68
CA TRP A 540 -30.53 -31.20 11.34
C TRP A 540 -29.33 -32.16 11.20
N ARG A 541 -28.97 -32.91 12.28
CA ARG A 541 -27.94 -33.97 12.32
C ARG A 541 -26.66 -33.65 11.52
N PRO A 542 -25.87 -32.67 11.95
CA PRO A 542 -24.65 -32.31 11.22
C PRO A 542 -23.64 -33.45 11.22
N THR A 543 -22.90 -33.58 10.12
CA THR A 543 -21.65 -34.37 10.11
C THR A 543 -20.56 -33.53 10.79
N ILE A 544 -19.98 -34.03 11.88
CA ILE A 544 -19.05 -33.30 12.73
C ILE A 544 -17.64 -33.88 12.55
N ILE A 545 -16.67 -33.06 12.22
CA ILE A 545 -15.26 -33.41 12.23
C ILE A 545 -14.55 -32.51 13.22
N SER A 546 -14.10 -33.10 14.34
CA SER A 546 -13.44 -32.35 15.41
C SER A 546 -11.97 -32.71 15.54
N VAL A 547 -11.12 -31.71 15.78
CA VAL A 547 -9.80 -31.85 16.35
C VAL A 547 -9.90 -31.47 17.81
N ALA A 548 -9.58 -32.39 18.72
CA ALA A 548 -9.58 -32.12 20.15
C ALA A 548 -8.50 -32.96 20.87
N HIS A 549 -8.08 -32.45 22.02
CA HIS A 549 -7.06 -33.10 22.86
C HIS A 549 -7.65 -33.75 24.13
N ARG A 550 -8.85 -33.33 24.53
CA ARG A 550 -9.49 -33.79 25.75
C ARG A 550 -10.20 -35.13 25.55
N PRO A 551 -10.01 -36.13 26.46
CA PRO A 551 -10.70 -37.42 26.39
C PRO A 551 -12.21 -37.31 26.49
N SER A 552 -12.74 -36.31 27.20
CA SER A 552 -14.16 -36.04 27.37
C SER A 552 -14.92 -35.91 26.03
N VAL A 553 -14.30 -35.32 25.02
CA VAL A 553 -14.89 -35.10 23.71
C VAL A 553 -15.09 -36.41 22.93
N ARG A 554 -14.35 -37.47 23.25
CA ARG A 554 -14.43 -38.77 22.57
C ARG A 554 -15.83 -39.41 22.66
N ALA A 555 -16.51 -39.19 23.78
CA ALA A 555 -17.87 -39.74 24.01
C ALA A 555 -18.93 -39.23 23.00
N PHE A 556 -18.67 -38.11 22.37
CA PHE A 556 -19.57 -37.47 21.39
C PHE A 556 -19.25 -37.83 19.93
N HIS A 557 -18.26 -38.72 19.69
CA HIS A 557 -17.80 -39.07 18.35
C HIS A 557 -17.94 -40.58 18.09
N ASP A 558 -18.40 -40.92 16.90
CA ASP A 558 -18.64 -42.30 16.46
C ASP A 558 -17.35 -42.97 15.98
N GLN A 559 -16.38 -42.19 15.50
CA GLN A 559 -15.10 -42.64 14.95
C GLN A 559 -13.94 -41.81 15.45
N VAL A 560 -12.75 -42.40 15.51
CA VAL A 560 -11.50 -41.71 15.89
C VAL A 560 -10.44 -41.99 14.82
N LEU A 561 -9.80 -40.94 14.32
CA LEU A 561 -8.67 -41.00 13.41
C LEU A 561 -7.39 -40.51 14.13
N ASP A 562 -6.48 -41.42 14.36
CA ASP A 562 -5.15 -41.04 14.89
C ASP A 562 -4.18 -40.70 13.74
N LEU A 563 -3.78 -39.44 13.66
CA LEU A 563 -2.86 -38.98 12.60
C LEU A 563 -1.40 -39.38 12.82
N SER A 564 -1.04 -39.86 14.00
CA SER A 564 0.35 -40.35 14.24
C SER A 564 0.72 -41.52 13.32
N ALA A 565 -0.27 -42.32 12.92
CA ALA A 565 -0.07 -43.42 11.98
C ALA A 565 0.26 -42.99 10.53
N PHE A 566 0.00 -41.74 10.19
CA PHE A 566 0.20 -41.17 8.84
C PHE A 566 1.34 -40.14 8.78
N SER A 567 1.99 -39.89 9.91
CA SER A 567 3.16 -38.99 9.96
C SER A 567 4.35 -39.71 9.33
N PRO A 568 5.12 -39.11 8.41
CA PRO A 568 6.31 -39.69 7.90
C PRO A 568 7.25 -39.89 9.08
N VAL A 569 7.65 -41.15 9.31
CA VAL A 569 8.65 -41.51 10.33
C VAL A 569 9.95 -40.86 9.91
N THR A 570 10.25 -39.71 10.43
CA THR A 570 11.59 -39.18 10.48
C THR A 570 12.35 -40.15 11.43
N GLN A 571 13.08 -41.12 10.87
CA GLN A 571 14.14 -41.74 11.65
C GLN A 571 15.04 -40.58 12.07
N PRO A 572 15.26 -40.34 13.38
CA PRO A 572 16.29 -39.42 13.77
C PRO A 572 17.56 -40.00 13.13
N GLU A 573 18.22 -39.28 12.23
CA GLU A 573 19.63 -39.48 11.96
C GLU A 573 20.30 -39.43 13.33
N VAL A 574 20.72 -40.55 13.82
CA VAL A 574 21.58 -40.61 14.99
C VAL A 574 22.90 -40.00 14.51
N ILE A 575 22.99 -38.69 14.60
CA ILE A 575 24.26 -37.98 14.58
C ILE A 575 24.96 -38.48 15.83
N ILE A 576 25.80 -39.53 15.67
CA ILE A 576 26.76 -39.90 16.67
C ILE A 576 27.69 -38.69 16.78
N PRO A 577 27.69 -37.94 17.89
CA PRO A 577 28.67 -36.87 18.03
C PRO A 577 30.03 -37.54 18.03
N ASP A 578 30.91 -37.08 17.14
CA ASP A 578 32.34 -37.47 17.21
C ASP A 578 32.85 -37.18 18.63
N LEU A 579 33.06 -38.22 19.40
CA LEU A 579 33.46 -38.20 20.83
C LEU A 579 34.95 -37.87 21.01
N PHE A 580 35.58 -37.19 20.02
CA PHE A 580 36.92 -36.66 20.17
C PHE A 580 36.99 -35.19 19.79
N PRO A 581 37.11 -34.28 20.77
CA PRO A 581 37.45 -32.90 20.45
C PRO A 581 38.91 -32.88 19.95
N SER A 582 39.09 -32.40 18.73
CA SER A 582 40.41 -32.05 18.20
C SER A 582 41.09 -31.04 19.15
N PRO A 583 42.37 -31.18 19.46
CA PRO A 583 43.06 -30.29 20.37
C PRO A 583 43.10 -28.87 19.79
N MET A 584 42.69 -27.89 20.61
CA MET A 584 42.82 -26.47 20.27
C MET A 584 44.28 -26.10 20.01
N PRO A 585 44.58 -25.30 18.99
CA PRO A 585 45.90 -24.71 18.83
C PRO A 585 46.17 -23.69 19.96
N PRO A 586 47.42 -23.52 20.39
CA PRO A 586 47.78 -22.68 21.52
C PRO A 586 47.51 -21.20 21.23
N PHE A 587 46.95 -20.53 22.22
CA PHE A 587 46.67 -19.11 22.24
C PHE A 587 47.97 -18.30 22.16
N VAL A 588 48.25 -17.67 21.02
CA VAL A 588 49.35 -16.71 20.91
C VAL A 588 48.83 -15.35 21.36
N ALA A 589 49.25 -14.92 22.54
CA ALA A 589 49.05 -13.55 23.02
C ALA A 589 49.91 -12.61 22.18
N SER A 590 49.30 -11.86 21.26
CA SER A 590 49.97 -10.75 20.59
C SER A 590 49.63 -9.44 21.29
N GLN A 591 50.70 -8.81 21.70
CA GLN A 591 50.85 -7.54 22.40
C GLN A 591 50.04 -6.40 21.76
N LEU A 592 49.43 -5.60 22.63
CA LEU A 592 48.94 -4.25 22.34
C LEU A 592 50.14 -3.29 22.12
N PRO A 593 50.16 -2.42 21.11
CA PRO A 593 51.00 -1.24 21.14
C PRO A 593 50.28 -0.09 21.81
N ALA A 594 50.97 0.50 22.79
CA ALA A 594 50.65 1.78 23.39
C ALA A 594 50.97 2.90 22.41
N SER A 595 50.04 3.83 22.18
CA SER A 595 50.13 5.31 22.09
C SER A 595 48.84 5.88 21.47
#